data_a28fba01981562b9b34521bfae51c0a6
#
_entry.id   a28fba01981562b9b34521bfae51c0a6
#
_cell.length_a   1.000
_cell.length_b   1.000
_cell.length_c   1.000
_cell.angle_alpha   90.00
_cell.angle_beta   90.00
_cell.angle_gamma   90.00
#
_symmetry.space_group_name_H-M   'P 1'
#
loop_
_entity.id
_entity.type
_entity.pdbx_description
1 polymer ?
#
loop_
_entity_poly.entity_id
_entity_poly.type
_entity_poly.pdbx_seq_one_letter_code
_entity_poly.pdbx_strand_id
1 'polypeptide(L)'
;MPHDATDNNGYFIELIEPEETNTTDLFAPQGGDGRPTFCLITDAGQFTETMIPYVQRARYLMIEANYDRELLDNGPYPLYLRKRISGGRGHMDNRLTAEALKQHLTPETRRVWLCHLSAENNNPETARR
;
A
#
# COMPACT_ATOMS: atom_id res chain seq x y z
N MET A 1 2.22 9.84 -6.68
CA MET A 1 3.17 8.93 -6.03
C MET A 1 4.40 8.77 -6.90
N PRO A 2 5.58 8.57 -6.29
CA PRO A 2 6.81 8.45 -7.09
C PRO A 2 6.85 7.15 -7.90
N HIS A 3 6.93 7.31 -9.21
CA HIS A 3 7.02 6.24 -10.19
C HIS A 3 7.59 6.82 -11.48
N ASP A 4 8.05 6.00 -12.42
CA ASP A 4 8.56 6.47 -13.70
C ASP A 4 7.46 6.70 -14.75
N ALA A 5 6.22 6.48 -14.42
CA ALA A 5 5.09 6.82 -15.26
C ALA A 5 4.86 8.34 -15.29
N THR A 6 4.27 8.82 -16.38
CA THR A 6 4.02 10.25 -16.57
C THR A 6 2.96 10.80 -15.61
N ASP A 7 2.00 9.96 -15.23
CA ASP A 7 0.88 10.37 -14.36
C ASP A 7 0.53 9.20 -13.42
N ASN A 8 1.24 9.12 -12.31
CA ASN A 8 0.99 8.10 -11.31
C ASN A 8 0.34 8.69 -10.06
N ASN A 9 -0.77 8.13 -9.67
CA ASN A 9 -1.57 8.60 -8.54
C ASN A 9 -1.90 7.46 -7.58
N GLY A 10 -1.92 7.80 -6.30
CA GLY A 10 -2.58 6.98 -5.31
C GLY A 10 -4.02 7.43 -5.16
N TYR A 11 -4.81 6.62 -4.50
CA TYR A 11 -6.24 6.89 -4.32
C TYR A 11 -6.60 6.76 -2.85
N PHE A 12 -7.33 7.75 -2.37
CA PHE A 12 -7.99 7.68 -1.07
C PHE A 12 -9.48 7.84 -1.29
N ILE A 13 -10.25 6.86 -0.85
CA ILE A 13 -11.70 6.80 -1.06
C ILE A 13 -12.38 6.80 0.30
N GLU A 14 -13.28 7.74 0.49
CA GLU A 14 -14.10 7.82 1.67
C GLU A 14 -15.56 7.57 1.27
N LEU A 15 -16.16 6.57 1.87
CA LEU A 15 -17.57 6.26 1.60
C LEU A 15 -18.45 7.17 2.42
N ILE A 16 -19.28 7.95 1.72
CA ILE A 16 -20.25 8.86 2.34
C ILE A 16 -21.58 8.13 2.36
N GLU A 17 -22.08 7.84 3.58
CA GLU A 17 -23.39 7.27 3.71
C GLU A 17 -24.48 8.32 3.50
N PRO A 18 -25.64 7.93 2.89
CA PRO A 18 -26.78 8.85 2.79
C PRO A 18 -27.27 9.23 4.19
N GLU A 19 -27.69 10.47 4.36
CA GLU A 19 -28.11 11.03 5.64
C GLU A 19 -29.31 10.35 6.29
N GLU A 20 -29.97 9.41 5.62
CA GLU A 20 -31.22 8.80 6.09
C GLU A 20 -31.03 7.48 6.85
N THR A 21 -29.81 7.04 7.07
CA THR A 21 -29.61 5.79 7.81
C THR A 21 -29.52 6.05 9.30
N ASN A 22 -30.66 6.01 9.96
CA ASN A 22 -30.75 5.90 11.43
C ASN A 22 -30.41 4.48 11.91
N THR A 23 -29.66 3.72 11.16
CA THR A 23 -29.24 2.41 11.59
C THR A 23 -28.05 2.55 12.51
N THR A 24 -28.14 1.92 13.67
CA THR A 24 -26.97 1.60 14.46
C THR A 24 -26.07 0.78 13.57
N ASP A 25 -25.18 1.42 12.86
CA ASP A 25 -24.33 0.76 11.90
C ASP A 25 -23.33 -0.11 12.64
N LEU A 26 -23.49 -1.44 12.51
CA LEU A 26 -22.56 -2.41 13.07
C LEU A 26 -21.16 -2.27 12.46
N PHE A 27 -21.07 -1.58 11.35
CA PHE A 27 -19.82 -1.29 10.67
C PHE A 27 -19.31 0.13 10.92
N ALA A 28 -20.05 0.90 11.73
CA ALA A 28 -19.58 2.22 12.13
C ALA A 28 -18.31 2.06 12.96
N PRO A 29 -17.23 2.70 12.58
CA PRO A 29 -15.99 2.59 13.30
C PRO A 29 -16.08 3.27 14.65
N GLN A 30 -15.49 2.63 15.62
CA GLN A 30 -15.30 3.21 16.93
C GLN A 30 -14.22 4.28 16.82
N GLY A 31 -14.61 5.53 16.83
CA GLY A 31 -13.70 6.66 16.67
C GLY A 31 -13.75 7.27 15.26
N GLY A 32 -13.30 8.51 15.12
CA GLY A 32 -13.37 9.26 13.88
C GLY A 32 -14.79 9.66 13.51
N ASP A 33 -15.02 9.98 12.25
CA ASP A 33 -16.32 10.38 11.73
C ASP A 33 -17.23 9.22 11.34
N GLY A 34 -16.77 7.99 11.57
CA GLY A 34 -17.56 6.80 11.31
C GLY A 34 -17.57 6.28 9.89
N ARG A 35 -16.90 6.94 8.97
CA ARG A 35 -16.92 6.57 7.55
C ARG A 35 -15.88 5.51 7.21
N PRO A 36 -16.26 4.46 6.47
CA PRO A 36 -15.26 3.58 5.91
C PRO A 36 -14.32 4.32 4.97
N THR A 37 -13.03 4.11 5.14
CA THR A 37 -11.99 4.74 4.31
C THR A 37 -11.11 3.68 3.70
N PHE A 38 -10.80 3.86 2.44
CA PHE A 38 -9.96 2.95 1.66
C PHE A 38 -8.81 3.72 1.02
N CYS A 39 -7.60 3.21 1.15
CA CYS A 39 -6.42 3.79 0.52
C CYS A 39 -5.76 2.75 -0.37
N LEU A 40 -5.43 3.13 -1.60
CA LEU A 40 -4.68 2.33 -2.55
C LEU A 40 -3.36 3.01 -2.86
N ILE A 41 -2.26 2.32 -2.61
CA ILE A 41 -0.92 2.77 -2.97
C ILE A 41 -0.26 1.69 -3.82
N THR A 42 -0.02 2.01 -5.08
CA THR A 42 0.63 1.10 -6.04
C THR A 42 1.52 1.89 -6.98
N ASP A 43 2.46 1.21 -7.61
CA ASP A 43 3.41 1.80 -8.55
C ASP A 43 4.24 2.93 -7.93
N ALA A 44 4.57 2.79 -6.67
CA ALA A 44 5.39 3.74 -5.93
C ALA A 44 6.73 3.10 -5.59
N GLY A 45 7.81 3.73 -6.00
CA GLY A 45 9.17 3.24 -5.72
C GLY A 45 9.65 3.53 -4.32
N GLN A 46 8.91 4.36 -3.57
CA GLN A 46 9.25 4.71 -2.20
C GLN A 46 7.99 5.11 -1.44
N PHE A 47 8.05 5.00 -0.12
CA PHE A 47 6.99 5.49 0.75
C PHE A 47 7.33 6.93 1.17
N THR A 48 6.48 7.87 0.81
CA THR A 48 6.73 9.30 1.04
C THR A 48 5.93 9.84 2.22
N GLU A 49 6.39 10.96 2.75
CA GLU A 49 5.68 11.65 3.85
C GLU A 49 4.25 12.05 3.47
N THR A 50 4.01 12.33 2.20
CA THR A 50 2.66 12.68 1.74
C THR A 50 1.67 11.53 1.83
N MET A 51 2.15 10.29 1.86
CA MET A 51 1.32 9.10 1.99
C MET A 51 0.88 8.84 3.43
N ILE A 52 1.66 9.32 4.41
CA ILE A 52 1.46 9.01 5.83
C ILE A 52 0.04 9.34 6.32
N PRO A 53 -0.49 10.55 6.12
CA PRO A 53 -1.83 10.89 6.61
C PRO A 53 -2.91 9.99 6.04
N TYR A 54 -2.79 9.60 4.78
CA TYR A 54 -3.79 8.75 4.13
C TYR A 54 -3.73 7.32 4.64
N VAL A 55 -2.53 6.79 4.86
CA VAL A 55 -2.35 5.46 5.44
C VAL A 55 -2.91 5.42 6.87
N GLN A 56 -2.65 6.44 7.66
CA GLN A 56 -3.13 6.51 9.04
C GLN A 56 -4.65 6.64 9.12
N ARG A 57 -5.28 7.31 8.16
CA ARG A 57 -6.74 7.47 8.10
C ARG A 57 -7.45 6.25 7.50
N ALA A 58 -6.74 5.43 6.73
CA ALA A 58 -7.34 4.32 6.03
C ALA A 58 -7.72 3.20 7.01
N ARG A 59 -8.95 2.75 6.94
CA ARG A 59 -9.39 1.53 7.63
C ARG A 59 -9.06 0.30 6.82
N TYR A 60 -9.12 0.45 5.52
CA TYR A 60 -8.79 -0.59 4.55
C TYR A 60 -7.68 -0.06 3.68
N LEU A 61 -6.56 -0.76 3.67
CA LEU A 61 -5.38 -0.34 2.95
C LEU A 61 -4.95 -1.43 1.97
N MET A 62 -4.78 -1.06 0.72
CA MET A 62 -4.15 -1.88 -0.30
C MET A 62 -2.83 -1.22 -0.68
N ILE A 63 -1.73 -1.88 -0.40
CA ILE A 63 -0.40 -1.32 -0.58
C ILE A 63 0.50 -2.28 -1.34
N GLU A 64 1.33 -1.74 -2.22
CA GLU A 64 2.26 -2.53 -3.00
C GLU A 64 3.33 -3.20 -2.14
N ALA A 65 3.59 -4.46 -2.42
CA ALA A 65 4.74 -5.20 -1.95
C ALA A 65 5.27 -5.99 -3.16
N ASN A 66 6.00 -5.30 -4.03
CA ASN A 66 6.26 -5.82 -5.37
C ASN A 66 7.29 -6.93 -5.39
N TYR A 67 8.41 -6.77 -4.69
CA TYR A 67 9.50 -7.71 -4.82
C TYR A 67 10.21 -7.98 -3.49
N ASP A 68 10.78 -9.17 -3.40
CA ASP A 68 11.78 -9.51 -2.39
C ASP A 68 13.16 -9.16 -2.94
N ARG A 69 13.97 -8.47 -2.15
CA ARG A 69 15.27 -7.98 -2.60
C ARG A 69 16.21 -9.10 -3.02
N GLU A 70 16.22 -10.18 -2.27
CA GLU A 70 17.09 -11.32 -2.60
C GLU A 70 16.63 -12.01 -3.87
N LEU A 71 15.32 -12.19 -4.05
CA LEU A 71 14.78 -12.78 -5.27
C LEU A 71 15.06 -11.91 -6.49
N LEU A 72 14.97 -10.62 -6.36
CA LEU A 72 15.29 -9.69 -7.46
C LEU A 72 16.78 -9.76 -7.82
N ASP A 73 17.65 -9.68 -6.83
CA ASP A 73 19.10 -9.60 -7.05
C ASP A 73 19.66 -10.93 -7.59
N ASN A 74 19.08 -12.06 -7.21
CA ASN A 74 19.50 -13.40 -7.63
C ASN A 74 18.68 -13.96 -8.79
N GLY A 75 17.69 -13.20 -9.27
CA GLY A 75 16.80 -13.64 -10.33
C GLY A 75 17.34 -13.39 -11.73
N PRO A 76 16.54 -13.70 -12.77
CA PRO A 76 16.99 -13.65 -14.16
C PRO A 76 17.00 -12.24 -14.76
N TYR A 77 16.53 -11.22 -14.06
CA TYR A 77 16.44 -9.87 -14.62
C TYR A 77 17.83 -9.27 -14.79
N PRO A 78 18.11 -8.60 -15.93
CA PRO A 78 19.37 -7.91 -16.14
C PRO A 78 19.53 -6.73 -15.18
N LEU A 79 20.78 -6.32 -14.96
CA LEU A 79 21.13 -5.30 -13.98
C LEU A 79 20.38 -3.97 -14.19
N TYR A 80 20.24 -3.53 -15.43
CA TYR A 80 19.53 -2.27 -15.69
C TYR A 80 18.07 -2.32 -15.26
N LEU A 81 17.42 -3.47 -15.45
CA LEU A 81 16.04 -3.66 -15.06
C LEU A 81 15.90 -3.76 -13.54
N ARG A 82 16.83 -4.48 -12.89
CA ARG A 82 16.86 -4.56 -11.42
C ARG A 82 17.03 -3.17 -10.79
N LYS A 83 17.90 -2.35 -11.33
CA LYS A 83 18.10 -0.97 -10.86
C LYS A 83 16.87 -0.10 -11.08
N ARG A 84 16.18 -0.27 -12.19
CA ARG A 84 14.95 0.46 -12.47
C ARG A 84 13.84 0.08 -11.47
N ILE A 85 13.67 -1.20 -11.21
CA ILE A 85 12.65 -1.69 -10.28
C ILE A 85 12.93 -1.21 -8.86
N SER A 86 14.17 -1.29 -8.41
CA SER A 86 14.55 -0.95 -7.03
C SER A 86 14.82 0.54 -6.83
N GLY A 87 14.79 1.35 -7.89
CA GLY A 87 14.97 2.79 -7.77
C GLY A 87 13.76 3.49 -7.14
N GLY A 88 13.95 4.74 -6.71
CA GLY A 88 12.89 5.52 -6.07
C GLY A 88 11.67 5.80 -6.95
N ARG A 89 11.78 5.54 -8.24
CA ARG A 89 10.67 5.65 -9.22
C ARG A 89 10.19 4.30 -9.73
N GLY A 90 10.67 3.21 -9.17
CA GLY A 90 10.27 1.87 -9.56
C GLY A 90 9.12 1.34 -8.72
N HIS A 91 9.40 0.32 -7.92
CA HIS A 91 8.43 -0.36 -7.09
C HIS A 91 8.95 -0.50 -5.66
N MET A 92 8.05 -0.69 -4.71
CA MET A 92 8.44 -0.90 -3.32
C MET A 92 8.82 -2.36 -3.07
N ASP A 93 9.94 -2.58 -2.38
CA ASP A 93 10.27 -3.90 -1.91
C ASP A 93 9.44 -4.28 -0.68
N ASN A 94 9.39 -5.59 -0.38
CA ASN A 94 8.61 -6.09 0.74
C ASN A 94 9.02 -5.51 2.09
N ARG A 95 10.32 -5.27 2.27
CA ARG A 95 10.83 -4.70 3.52
C ARG A 95 10.40 -3.25 3.70
N LEU A 96 10.47 -2.46 2.65
CA LEU A 96 10.04 -1.06 2.68
C LEU A 96 8.56 -0.97 3.04
N THR A 97 7.73 -1.80 2.42
CA THR A 97 6.31 -1.88 2.73
C THR A 97 6.09 -2.29 4.19
N ALA A 98 6.78 -3.31 4.65
CA ALA A 98 6.66 -3.79 6.03
C ALA A 98 7.03 -2.71 7.04
N GLU A 99 8.10 -1.96 6.80
CA GLU A 99 8.50 -0.86 7.68
C GLU A 99 7.49 0.27 7.68
N ALA A 100 6.94 0.63 6.52
CA ALA A 100 5.90 1.64 6.42
C ALA A 100 4.66 1.23 7.23
N LEU A 101 4.24 -0.02 7.10
CA LEU A 101 3.11 -0.55 7.87
C LEU A 101 3.40 -0.54 9.37
N LYS A 102 4.57 -0.98 9.77
CA LYS A 102 4.96 -1.02 11.18
C LYS A 102 4.94 0.37 11.82
N GLN A 103 5.37 1.39 11.10
CA GLN A 103 5.47 2.74 11.62
C GLN A 103 4.16 3.51 11.59
N HIS A 104 3.28 3.23 10.65
CA HIS A 104 2.15 4.11 10.34
C HIS A 104 0.76 3.49 10.49
N LEU A 105 0.65 2.18 10.67
CA LEU A 105 -0.65 1.59 10.97
C LEU A 105 -1.14 2.04 12.34
N THR A 106 -2.44 2.26 12.45
CA THR A 106 -3.09 2.65 13.69
C THR A 106 -4.06 1.54 14.14
N PRO A 107 -4.55 1.58 15.40
CA PRO A 107 -5.56 0.63 15.86
C PRO A 107 -6.85 0.68 15.05
N GLU A 108 -7.07 1.72 14.26
CA GLU A 108 -8.25 1.88 13.42
C GLU A 108 -8.15 1.13 12.11
N THR A 109 -6.96 0.70 11.70
CA THR A 109 -6.77 -0.11 10.49
C THR A 109 -7.41 -1.49 10.69
N ARG A 110 -8.36 -1.81 9.82
CA ARG A 110 -9.11 -3.07 9.88
C ARG A 110 -8.48 -4.17 9.07
N ARG A 111 -7.97 -3.83 7.88
CA ARG A 111 -7.40 -4.81 6.96
C ARG A 111 -6.38 -4.17 6.05
N VAL A 112 -5.35 -4.93 5.76
CA VAL A 112 -4.32 -4.57 4.79
C VAL A 112 -4.20 -5.68 3.76
N TRP A 113 -4.21 -5.29 2.49
CA TRP A 113 -3.91 -6.20 1.38
C TRP A 113 -2.57 -5.82 0.78
N LEU A 114 -1.70 -6.78 0.64
CA LEU A 114 -0.48 -6.61 -0.14
C LEU A 114 -0.82 -6.88 -1.60
N CYS A 115 -0.45 -5.97 -2.47
CA CYS A 115 -0.82 -6.04 -3.88
C CYS A 115 0.38 -5.87 -4.80
N HIS A 116 0.16 -6.04 -6.10
CA HIS A 116 1.13 -5.84 -7.16
C HIS A 116 2.43 -6.64 -6.93
N LEU A 117 2.28 -7.89 -6.49
CA LEU A 117 3.40 -8.79 -6.29
C LEU A 117 3.98 -9.22 -7.64
N SER A 118 5.30 -9.10 -7.79
CA SER A 118 5.99 -9.60 -8.98
C SER A 118 5.87 -11.12 -9.07
N ALA A 119 5.54 -11.63 -10.24
CA ALA A 119 5.49 -13.08 -10.48
C ALA A 119 6.87 -13.73 -10.42
N GLU A 120 7.92 -12.98 -10.81
CA GLU A 120 9.29 -13.50 -10.86
C GLU A 120 10.06 -13.27 -9.55
N ASN A 121 9.81 -12.16 -8.87
CA ASN A 121 10.65 -11.67 -7.78
C ASN A 121 9.93 -11.64 -6.43
N ASN A 122 8.79 -12.30 -6.33
CA ASN A 122 8.00 -12.35 -5.11
C ASN A 122 7.06 -13.54 -5.11
N ASN A 123 6.39 -13.78 -3.99
CA ASN A 123 5.25 -14.68 -3.86
C ASN A 123 4.49 -14.33 -2.58
N PRO A 124 3.23 -14.78 -2.42
CA PRO A 124 2.42 -14.40 -1.26
C PRO A 124 3.04 -14.78 0.08
N GLU A 125 3.72 -15.90 0.18
CA GLU A 125 4.35 -16.33 1.43
C GLU A 125 5.51 -15.40 1.81
N THR A 126 6.37 -15.08 0.85
CA THR A 126 7.51 -14.19 1.07
C THR A 126 7.04 -12.78 1.42
N ALA A 127 6.02 -12.27 0.73
CA ALA A 127 5.50 -10.93 0.98
C ALA A 127 4.91 -10.78 2.39
N ARG A 128 4.35 -11.85 2.96
CA ARG A 128 3.76 -11.82 4.29
C ARG A 128 4.73 -12.04 5.44
N ARG A 129 5.96 -12.37 5.14
CA ARG A 129 6.98 -12.49 6.18
C ARG A 129 7.34 -11.14 6.75
#